data_4828af4f7f04d7d3858f6f58171ac9ce
#
_entry.id   4828af4f7f04d7d3858f6f58171ac9ce
#
_cell.length_a   1.000
_cell.length_b   1.000
_cell.length_c   1.000
_cell.angle_alpha   90.00
_cell.angle_beta   90.00
_cell.angle_gamma   90.00
#
_symmetry.space_group_name_H-M   'P 1'
#
loop_
_entity.id
_entity.type
_entity.pdbx_description
1 polymer ?
#
loop_
_entity_poly.entity_id
_entity_poly.type
_entity_poly.pdbx_seq_one_letter_code
_entity_poly.pdbx_strand_id
1 'polypeptide(L)'
;VELAVVIYLSLKHRLGWDGLLIWELKARCAYLNGGALPTAYFADASRRFSHPEYPLFLPLNETWLYLWMGECNQYWVKLLFPIFYGAGIILIARAAIDLTGKRWIGLLVATLFIFVPSIHGGAGSALTGYVDVPLGLFYLGTLHYLFTFIRKNSNAALGFFITLNSALPWIKREGVILWAVAGCCGGYAIWKRRGFAHALASFIPGVCVSLGFRLYLHYVHASSPVDFVPVSFHALCSHLGRSATILRELFYEASRMDHWSVFWFITVLGLFCLLARNRVRYAGMLFMFMAVPLVLYCSTYFFSAWPDYIEHIESSLPRLLVQLYPTAWLVIAAAIAPRDRAV
;
A
#
# COMPACT_ATOMS: atom_id res chain seq x y z
N VAL A 1 10.93 -23.03 -1.10
CA VAL A 1 10.01 -23.72 -0.16
C VAL A 1 8.88 -22.77 0.20
N GLU A 2 9.15 -21.59 0.79
CA GLU A 2 8.15 -20.63 1.26
C GLU A 2 7.09 -20.27 0.21
N LEU A 3 7.49 -19.87 -0.99
CA LEU A 3 6.54 -19.54 -2.07
C LEU A 3 5.61 -20.71 -2.40
N ALA A 4 6.11 -21.94 -2.36
CA ALA A 4 5.28 -23.14 -2.57
C ALA A 4 4.25 -23.33 -1.44
N VAL A 5 4.63 -23.03 -0.20
CA VAL A 5 3.72 -23.05 0.96
C VAL A 5 2.65 -21.96 0.78
N VAL A 6 3.03 -20.74 0.41
CA VAL A 6 2.07 -19.64 0.18
C VAL A 6 1.12 -19.95 -0.97
N ILE A 7 1.61 -20.55 -2.07
CA ILE A 7 0.76 -21.02 -3.18
C ILE A 7 -0.24 -22.06 -2.66
N TYR A 8 0.23 -23.09 -1.96
CA TYR A 8 -0.63 -24.13 -1.42
C TYR A 8 -1.70 -23.57 -0.47
N LEU A 9 -1.29 -22.71 0.48
CA LEU A 9 -2.19 -22.08 1.43
C LEU A 9 -3.19 -21.15 0.73
N SER A 10 -2.75 -20.36 -0.24
CA SER A 10 -3.63 -19.48 -1.03
C SER A 10 -4.72 -20.29 -1.74
N LEU A 11 -4.39 -21.43 -2.33
CA LEU A 11 -5.37 -22.30 -2.98
C LEU A 11 -6.30 -23.00 -1.99
N LYS A 12 -5.79 -23.36 -0.81
CA LYS A 12 -6.54 -24.08 0.23
C LYS A 12 -7.52 -23.17 0.98
N HIS A 13 -7.09 -21.96 1.33
CA HIS A 13 -7.91 -21.04 2.11
C HIS A 13 -8.91 -20.28 1.22
N ARG A 14 -10.04 -19.89 1.81
CA ARG A 14 -11.02 -19.01 1.17
C ARG A 14 -10.49 -17.58 1.14
N LEU A 15 -10.97 -16.78 0.20
CA LEU A 15 -10.77 -15.34 0.23
C LEU A 15 -11.39 -14.76 1.52
N GLY A 16 -10.73 -13.76 2.09
CA GLY A 16 -11.30 -12.98 3.18
C GLY A 16 -12.51 -12.17 2.72
N TRP A 17 -13.16 -11.50 3.66
CA TRP A 17 -14.38 -10.72 3.39
C TRP A 17 -14.21 -9.72 2.25
N ASP A 18 -13.22 -8.83 2.32
CA ASP A 18 -12.97 -7.84 1.26
C ASP A 18 -12.52 -8.52 -0.03
N GLY A 19 -11.69 -9.57 0.07
CA GLY A 19 -11.24 -10.34 -1.09
C GLY A 19 -12.41 -10.87 -1.90
N LEU A 20 -13.41 -11.44 -1.21
CA LEU A 20 -14.58 -12.03 -1.84
C LEU A 20 -15.62 -10.98 -2.26
N LEU A 21 -16.00 -10.08 -1.35
CA LEU A 21 -17.19 -9.23 -1.50
C LEU A 21 -16.88 -7.84 -2.06
N ILE A 22 -15.65 -7.35 -1.94
CA ILE A 22 -15.27 -6.05 -2.49
C ILE A 22 -14.54 -6.23 -3.85
N TRP A 23 -13.59 -7.15 -3.93
CA TRP A 23 -12.72 -7.27 -5.10
C TRP A 23 -13.23 -8.31 -6.09
N GLU A 24 -13.31 -9.58 -5.71
CA GLU A 24 -13.70 -10.67 -6.59
C GLU A 24 -15.14 -10.53 -7.09
N LEU A 25 -16.07 -10.07 -6.28
CA LEU A 25 -17.45 -9.81 -6.72
C LEU A 25 -17.51 -8.85 -7.91
N LYS A 26 -16.71 -7.77 -7.88
CA LYS A 26 -16.61 -6.83 -9.01
C LYS A 26 -16.03 -7.50 -10.25
N ALA A 27 -14.97 -8.32 -10.06
CA ALA A 27 -14.35 -9.04 -11.15
C ALA A 27 -15.34 -10.01 -11.83
N ARG A 28 -16.09 -10.74 -11.03
CA ARG A 28 -17.13 -11.65 -11.52
C ARG A 28 -18.23 -10.92 -12.27
N CYS A 29 -18.73 -9.81 -11.72
CA CYS A 29 -19.73 -8.97 -12.38
C CYS A 29 -19.18 -8.40 -13.72
N ALA A 30 -17.93 -7.96 -13.73
CA ALA A 30 -17.29 -7.47 -14.95
C ALA A 30 -17.15 -8.58 -16.01
N TYR A 31 -16.69 -9.77 -15.62
CA TYR A 31 -16.59 -10.92 -16.53
C TYR A 31 -17.94 -11.28 -17.15
N LEU A 32 -18.99 -11.43 -16.32
CA LEU A 32 -20.34 -11.77 -16.80
C LEU A 32 -20.95 -10.69 -17.70
N ASN A 33 -20.44 -9.46 -17.63
CA ASN A 33 -20.84 -8.34 -18.49
C ASN A 33 -19.83 -8.08 -19.65
N GLY A 34 -19.10 -9.10 -20.07
CA GLY A 34 -18.19 -8.99 -21.22
C GLY A 34 -16.86 -8.29 -20.96
N GLY A 35 -16.42 -8.20 -19.71
CA GLY A 35 -15.10 -7.67 -19.32
C GLY A 35 -15.12 -6.29 -18.66
N ALA A 36 -16.29 -5.65 -18.55
CA ALA A 36 -16.45 -4.34 -17.89
C ALA A 36 -17.58 -4.36 -16.86
N LEU A 37 -17.42 -3.62 -15.77
CA LEU A 37 -18.51 -3.43 -14.81
C LEU A 37 -19.64 -2.63 -15.46
N PRO A 38 -20.90 -3.10 -15.39
CA PRO A 38 -22.02 -2.32 -15.87
C PRO A 38 -22.22 -1.05 -15.02
N THR A 39 -22.64 0.06 -15.63
CA THR A 39 -22.88 1.32 -14.92
C THR A 39 -23.91 1.17 -13.81
N ALA A 40 -24.92 0.32 -14.01
CA ALA A 40 -25.93 0.00 -13.00
C ALA A 40 -25.34 -0.59 -11.71
N TYR A 41 -24.19 -1.29 -11.77
CA TYR A 41 -23.52 -1.81 -10.58
C TYR A 41 -23.14 -0.71 -9.60
N PHE A 42 -22.68 0.43 -10.11
CA PHE A 42 -22.21 1.54 -9.29
C PHE A 42 -23.35 2.29 -8.62
N ALA A 43 -24.48 2.42 -9.29
CA ALA A 43 -25.66 3.15 -8.80
C ALA A 43 -26.54 2.30 -7.86
N ASP A 44 -26.39 0.98 -7.85
CA ASP A 44 -27.20 0.06 -7.08
C ASP A 44 -26.93 0.18 -5.57
N ALA A 45 -27.90 0.70 -4.82
CA ALA A 45 -27.79 0.85 -3.36
C ALA A 45 -27.60 -0.48 -2.62
N SER A 46 -28.08 -1.62 -3.18
CA SER A 46 -27.87 -2.94 -2.61
C SER A 46 -26.41 -3.41 -2.67
N ARG A 47 -25.57 -2.76 -3.50
CA ARG A 47 -24.15 -3.05 -3.66
C ARG A 47 -23.24 -2.20 -2.77
N ARG A 48 -23.75 -1.31 -1.93
CA ARG A 48 -22.95 -0.45 -1.03
C ARG A 48 -21.94 -1.23 -0.20
N PHE A 49 -22.29 -2.42 0.27
CA PHE A 49 -21.38 -3.28 1.05
C PHE A 49 -20.10 -3.68 0.30
N SER A 50 -20.13 -3.65 -1.05
CA SER A 50 -18.99 -3.98 -1.89
C SER A 50 -18.12 -2.77 -2.23
N HIS A 51 -18.41 -1.61 -1.65
CA HIS A 51 -17.67 -0.36 -1.91
C HIS A 51 -17.51 -0.09 -3.41
N PRO A 52 -18.60 0.24 -4.14
CA PRO A 52 -18.52 0.50 -5.59
C PRO A 52 -17.51 1.58 -5.95
N GLU A 53 -17.27 2.54 -5.04
CA GLU A 53 -16.34 3.66 -5.19
C GLU A 53 -14.86 3.27 -5.05
N TYR A 54 -14.55 2.04 -4.67
CA TYR A 54 -13.14 1.60 -4.56
C TYR A 54 -12.50 1.41 -5.93
N PRO A 55 -11.20 1.75 -6.08
CA PRO A 55 -10.47 1.61 -7.33
C PRO A 55 -10.50 0.18 -7.88
N LEU A 56 -10.33 0.05 -9.19
CA LEU A 56 -10.58 -1.21 -9.90
C LEU A 56 -9.31 -2.00 -10.26
N PHE A 57 -8.16 -1.67 -9.67
CA PHE A 57 -6.90 -2.37 -9.98
C PHE A 57 -7.03 -3.89 -9.83
N LEU A 58 -7.39 -4.37 -8.66
CA LEU A 58 -7.51 -5.82 -8.43
C LEU A 58 -8.67 -6.44 -9.19
N PRO A 59 -9.89 -5.89 -9.16
CA PRO A 59 -11.00 -6.42 -9.96
C PRO A 59 -10.68 -6.58 -11.43
N LEU A 60 -9.97 -5.64 -12.06
CA LEU A 60 -9.62 -5.74 -13.48
C LEU A 60 -8.54 -6.81 -13.74
N ASN A 61 -7.58 -7.00 -12.83
CA ASN A 61 -6.62 -8.10 -12.94
C ASN A 61 -7.31 -9.47 -12.81
N GLU A 62 -8.25 -9.60 -11.88
CA GLU A 62 -9.05 -10.82 -11.70
C GLU A 62 -9.97 -11.06 -12.90
N THR A 63 -10.64 -10.01 -13.42
CA THR A 63 -11.46 -10.08 -14.64
C THR A 63 -10.64 -10.54 -15.84
N TRP A 64 -9.43 -9.99 -15.99
CA TRP A 64 -8.51 -10.37 -17.05
C TRP A 64 -8.16 -11.86 -16.98
N LEU A 65 -7.91 -12.40 -15.79
CA LEU A 65 -7.69 -13.85 -15.63
C LEU A 65 -8.94 -14.66 -15.96
N TYR A 66 -10.13 -14.23 -15.54
CA TYR A 66 -11.38 -14.90 -15.88
C TYR A 66 -11.61 -14.94 -17.40
N LEU A 67 -11.32 -13.84 -18.11
CA LEU A 67 -11.40 -13.79 -19.57
C LEU A 67 -10.42 -14.76 -20.23
N TRP A 68 -9.21 -14.90 -19.68
CA TRP A 68 -8.22 -15.86 -20.18
C TRP A 68 -8.62 -17.32 -19.93
N MET A 69 -9.21 -17.60 -18.77
CA MET A 69 -9.68 -18.94 -18.40
C MET A 69 -10.99 -19.33 -19.11
N GLY A 70 -11.76 -18.34 -19.55
CA GLY A 70 -13.10 -18.55 -20.11
C GLY A 70 -14.17 -18.87 -19.06
N GLU A 71 -13.85 -18.75 -17.77
CA GLU A 71 -14.76 -19.01 -16.64
C GLU A 71 -14.41 -18.17 -15.40
N CYS A 72 -15.42 -17.91 -14.55
CA CYS A 72 -15.23 -17.31 -13.23
C CYS A 72 -14.71 -18.35 -12.22
N ASN A 73 -13.46 -18.71 -12.32
CA ASN A 73 -12.87 -19.70 -11.43
C ASN A 73 -12.10 -19.03 -10.28
N GLN A 74 -12.79 -18.87 -9.14
CA GLN A 74 -12.23 -18.27 -7.92
C GLN A 74 -10.99 -19.02 -7.39
N TYR A 75 -10.86 -20.31 -7.66
CA TYR A 75 -9.73 -21.10 -7.21
C TYR A 75 -8.42 -20.63 -7.84
N TRP A 76 -8.40 -20.46 -9.18
CA TRP A 76 -7.19 -20.07 -9.90
C TRP A 76 -6.84 -18.59 -9.77
N VAL A 77 -7.84 -17.71 -9.66
CA VAL A 77 -7.59 -16.26 -9.50
C VAL A 77 -6.76 -15.95 -8.25
N LYS A 78 -6.85 -16.80 -7.23
CA LYS A 78 -6.05 -16.67 -6.00
C LYS A 78 -4.54 -16.75 -6.23
N LEU A 79 -4.07 -17.28 -7.36
CA LEU A 79 -2.64 -17.30 -7.69
C LEU A 79 -2.04 -15.90 -7.91
N LEU A 80 -2.85 -14.87 -8.13
CA LEU A 80 -2.37 -13.48 -8.16
C LEU A 80 -1.64 -13.09 -6.89
N PHE A 81 -2.12 -13.53 -5.72
CA PHE A 81 -1.57 -13.11 -4.43
C PHE A 81 -0.19 -13.71 -4.14
N PRO A 82 0.07 -15.01 -4.34
CA PRO A 82 1.42 -15.56 -4.32
C PRO A 82 2.38 -14.92 -5.32
N ILE A 83 1.89 -14.48 -6.50
CA ILE A 83 2.72 -13.77 -7.48
C ILE A 83 3.15 -12.41 -6.91
N PHE A 84 2.23 -11.62 -6.36
CA PHE A 84 2.57 -10.37 -5.68
C PHE A 84 3.53 -10.62 -4.51
N TYR A 85 3.27 -11.62 -3.68
CA TYR A 85 4.14 -11.97 -2.56
C TYR A 85 5.57 -12.31 -3.00
N GLY A 86 5.71 -13.20 -4.00
CA GLY A 86 7.01 -13.58 -4.56
C GLY A 86 7.76 -12.39 -5.20
N ALA A 87 7.04 -11.56 -5.97
CA ALA A 87 7.58 -10.33 -6.51
C ALA A 87 8.06 -9.38 -5.39
N GLY A 88 7.34 -9.33 -4.28
CA GLY A 88 7.70 -8.56 -3.08
C GLY A 88 9.01 -8.99 -2.47
N ILE A 89 9.22 -10.29 -2.29
CA ILE A 89 10.48 -10.84 -1.75
C ILE A 89 11.66 -10.42 -2.65
N ILE A 90 11.50 -10.53 -3.97
CA ILE A 90 12.54 -10.13 -4.94
C ILE A 90 12.79 -8.62 -4.88
N LEU A 91 11.72 -7.82 -4.84
CA LEU A 91 11.82 -6.36 -4.81
C LEU A 91 12.49 -5.86 -3.53
N ILE A 92 12.15 -6.42 -2.36
CA ILE A 92 12.76 -6.08 -1.06
C ILE A 92 14.25 -6.42 -1.08
N ALA A 93 14.62 -7.64 -1.53
CA ALA A 93 16.01 -8.04 -1.65
C ALA A 93 16.79 -7.06 -2.54
N ARG A 94 16.24 -6.75 -3.73
CA ARG A 94 16.89 -5.86 -4.69
C ARG A 94 16.99 -4.44 -4.15
N ALA A 95 15.92 -3.89 -3.60
CA ALA A 95 15.92 -2.54 -3.05
C ALA A 95 16.93 -2.38 -1.89
N ALA A 96 17.01 -3.38 -1.01
CA ALA A 96 17.99 -3.38 0.09
C ALA A 96 19.42 -3.51 -0.41
N ILE A 97 19.70 -4.36 -1.43
CA ILE A 97 21.02 -4.46 -2.05
C ILE A 97 21.42 -3.13 -2.69
N ASP A 98 20.53 -2.53 -3.47
CA ASP A 98 20.81 -1.27 -4.15
C ASP A 98 20.99 -0.11 -3.16
N LEU A 99 20.27 -0.12 -2.04
CA LEU A 99 20.38 0.90 -0.99
C LEU A 99 21.69 0.77 -0.20
N THR A 100 22.10 -0.45 0.15
CA THR A 100 23.21 -0.71 1.08
C THR A 100 24.51 -1.11 0.39
N GLY A 101 24.46 -1.51 -0.87
CA GLY A 101 25.59 -2.10 -1.60
C GLY A 101 26.00 -3.49 -1.12
N LYS A 102 25.22 -4.13 -0.23
CA LYS A 102 25.55 -5.41 0.41
C LYS A 102 24.54 -6.50 0.08
N ARG A 103 24.96 -7.54 -0.65
CA ARG A 103 24.10 -8.67 -1.01
C ARG A 103 23.52 -9.38 0.21
N TRP A 104 24.34 -9.59 1.25
CA TRP A 104 23.90 -10.30 2.45
C TRP A 104 22.75 -9.59 3.19
N ILE A 105 22.74 -8.23 3.20
CA ILE A 105 21.65 -7.46 3.83
C ILE A 105 20.35 -7.67 3.04
N GLY A 106 20.41 -7.63 1.70
CA GLY A 106 19.23 -7.89 0.89
C GLY A 106 18.67 -9.29 1.10
N LEU A 107 19.51 -10.31 1.15
CA LEU A 107 19.11 -11.68 1.43
C LEU A 107 18.54 -11.83 2.85
N LEU A 108 19.20 -11.21 3.85
CA LEU A 108 18.72 -11.23 5.24
C LEU A 108 17.31 -10.64 5.37
N VAL A 109 17.10 -9.40 4.88
CA VAL A 109 15.80 -8.76 5.02
C VAL A 109 14.71 -9.46 4.22
N ALA A 110 15.03 -9.99 3.02
CA ALA A 110 14.10 -10.80 2.24
C ALA A 110 13.73 -12.11 2.95
N THR A 111 14.69 -12.74 3.64
CA THR A 111 14.43 -13.92 4.46
C THR A 111 13.58 -13.57 5.68
N LEU A 112 13.91 -12.49 6.40
CA LEU A 112 13.16 -12.10 7.59
C LEU A 112 11.75 -11.58 7.27
N PHE A 113 11.55 -11.02 6.08
CA PHE A 113 10.23 -10.58 5.60
C PHE A 113 9.18 -11.68 5.69
N ILE A 114 9.55 -12.93 5.41
CA ILE A 114 8.63 -14.06 5.40
C ILE A 114 8.25 -14.58 6.79
N PHE A 115 8.93 -14.15 7.85
CA PHE A 115 8.67 -14.67 9.22
C PHE A 115 7.74 -13.79 10.06
N VAL A 116 7.27 -12.65 9.53
CA VAL A 116 6.30 -11.82 10.26
C VAL A 116 4.89 -12.35 10.03
N PRO A 117 4.16 -12.73 11.10
CA PRO A 117 2.89 -13.44 10.95
C PRO A 117 1.83 -12.70 10.13
N SER A 118 1.71 -11.39 10.26
CA SER A 118 0.71 -10.58 9.54
C SER A 118 0.80 -10.64 8.02
N ILE A 119 1.95 -11.04 7.45
CA ILE A 119 2.04 -11.18 5.99
C ILE A 119 1.34 -12.44 5.47
N HIS A 120 1.14 -13.46 6.33
CA HIS A 120 0.50 -14.71 5.97
C HIS A 120 -0.88 -14.89 6.58
N GLY A 121 -1.09 -14.38 7.81
CA GLY A 121 -2.34 -14.58 8.54
C GLY A 121 -2.96 -13.26 8.96
N GLY A 122 -4.16 -13.02 8.81
CA GLY A 122 -4.84 -11.77 9.18
C GLY A 122 -5.37 -10.99 7.99
N ALA A 123 -6.13 -9.97 8.29
CA ALA A 123 -6.70 -9.10 7.27
C ALA A 123 -5.60 -8.34 6.52
N GLY A 124 -5.70 -8.31 5.21
CA GLY A 124 -4.71 -7.65 4.35
C GLY A 124 -3.50 -8.50 3.98
N SER A 125 -3.38 -9.73 4.51
CA SER A 125 -2.26 -10.64 4.22
C SER A 125 -2.22 -11.13 2.77
N ALA A 126 -1.12 -11.80 2.42
CA ALA A 126 -0.91 -12.41 1.11
C ALA A 126 -1.88 -13.56 0.78
N LEU A 127 -2.64 -14.08 1.75
CA LEU A 127 -3.54 -15.22 1.56
C LEU A 127 -5.02 -14.83 1.48
N THR A 128 -5.37 -13.61 1.86
CA THR A 128 -6.78 -13.21 2.04
C THR A 128 -7.43 -12.59 0.81
N GLY A 129 -6.67 -12.34 -0.24
CA GLY A 129 -7.20 -11.73 -1.46
C GLY A 129 -7.40 -10.22 -1.37
N TYR A 130 -6.67 -9.55 -0.48
CA TYR A 130 -6.76 -8.11 -0.27
C TYR A 130 -5.69 -7.36 -1.08
N VAL A 131 -5.91 -6.09 -1.31
CA VAL A 131 -4.97 -5.23 -2.08
C VAL A 131 -3.88 -4.59 -1.22
N ASP A 132 -3.83 -4.88 0.07
CA ASP A 132 -2.90 -4.22 1.01
C ASP A 132 -1.44 -4.58 0.71
N VAL A 133 -1.15 -5.87 0.48
CA VAL A 133 0.19 -6.31 0.05
C VAL A 133 0.57 -5.73 -1.31
N PRO A 134 -0.24 -5.85 -2.39
CA PRO A 134 0.03 -5.16 -3.65
C PRO A 134 0.31 -3.66 -3.47
N LEU A 135 -0.50 -2.94 -2.71
CA LEU A 135 -0.31 -1.50 -2.47
C LEU A 135 1.05 -1.22 -1.81
N GLY A 136 1.40 -1.97 -0.76
CA GLY A 136 2.69 -1.83 -0.08
C GLY A 136 3.89 -2.11 -1.01
N LEU A 137 3.76 -3.07 -1.93
CA LEU A 137 4.80 -3.39 -2.91
C LEU A 137 4.98 -2.30 -3.97
N PHE A 138 3.89 -1.73 -4.47
CA PHE A 138 3.97 -0.59 -5.40
C PHE A 138 4.58 0.62 -4.71
N TYR A 139 4.26 0.86 -3.44
CA TYR A 139 4.85 1.93 -2.65
C TYR A 139 6.35 1.72 -2.40
N LEU A 140 6.77 0.51 -2.06
CA LEU A 140 8.18 0.12 -1.97
C LEU A 140 8.90 0.33 -3.31
N GLY A 141 8.30 -0.12 -4.41
CA GLY A 141 8.84 0.06 -5.76
C GLY A 141 9.01 1.55 -6.12
N THR A 142 8.03 2.38 -5.76
CA THR A 142 8.10 3.83 -5.93
C THR A 142 9.32 4.40 -5.20
N LEU A 143 9.54 4.04 -3.94
CA LEU A 143 10.71 4.47 -3.17
C LEU A 143 12.03 3.97 -3.76
N HIS A 144 12.09 2.69 -4.16
CA HIS A 144 13.28 2.09 -4.77
C HIS A 144 13.69 2.82 -6.06
N TYR A 145 12.75 3.10 -6.96
CA TYR A 145 13.06 3.79 -8.20
C TYR A 145 13.31 5.28 -8.00
N LEU A 146 12.70 5.91 -6.99
CA LEU A 146 13.07 7.27 -6.58
C LEU A 146 14.53 7.35 -6.11
N PHE A 147 14.97 6.44 -5.25
CA PHE A 147 16.37 6.37 -4.83
C PHE A 147 17.31 6.10 -6.02
N THR A 148 16.92 5.21 -6.92
CA THR A 148 17.70 4.91 -8.13
C THR A 148 17.81 6.16 -9.03
N PHE A 149 16.74 6.91 -9.21
CA PHE A 149 16.75 8.18 -9.93
C PHE A 149 17.67 9.21 -9.23
N ILE A 150 17.52 9.37 -7.92
CA ILE A 150 18.35 10.32 -7.15
C ILE A 150 19.85 9.96 -7.24
N ARG A 151 20.20 8.69 -7.30
CA ARG A 151 21.60 8.25 -7.37
C ARG A 151 22.18 8.31 -8.76
N LYS A 152 21.45 7.79 -9.75
CA LYS A 152 21.96 7.54 -11.10
C LYS A 152 21.48 8.56 -12.15
N ASN A 153 20.53 9.44 -11.79
CA ASN A 153 19.86 10.38 -12.72
C ASN A 153 19.31 9.69 -13.99
N SER A 154 18.85 8.44 -13.85
CA SER A 154 18.38 7.60 -14.94
C SER A 154 16.96 7.96 -15.36
N ASN A 155 16.73 8.14 -16.68
CA ASN A 155 15.37 8.38 -17.24
C ASN A 155 14.48 7.16 -17.04
N ALA A 156 15.02 5.95 -17.18
CA ALA A 156 14.26 4.72 -16.93
C ALA A 156 13.78 4.64 -15.46
N ALA A 157 14.66 4.96 -14.50
CA ALA A 157 14.28 4.99 -13.09
C ALA A 157 13.22 6.06 -12.81
N LEU A 158 13.32 7.23 -13.44
CA LEU A 158 12.30 8.28 -13.36
C LEU A 158 10.96 7.81 -13.93
N GLY A 159 10.98 7.14 -15.09
CA GLY A 159 9.77 6.59 -15.72
C GLY A 159 9.10 5.55 -14.81
N PHE A 160 9.86 4.60 -14.25
CA PHE A 160 9.32 3.61 -13.31
C PHE A 160 8.78 4.27 -12.03
N PHE A 161 9.49 5.26 -11.46
CA PHE A 161 8.99 6.03 -10.32
C PHE A 161 7.63 6.66 -10.63
N ILE A 162 7.49 7.39 -11.75
CA ILE A 162 6.25 8.05 -12.13
C ILE A 162 5.13 7.03 -12.33
N THR A 163 5.39 5.94 -13.04
CA THR A 163 4.39 4.90 -13.33
C THR A 163 3.88 4.24 -12.05
N LEU A 164 4.80 3.76 -11.18
CA LEU A 164 4.42 3.09 -9.94
C LEU A 164 3.72 4.05 -8.98
N ASN A 165 4.23 5.29 -8.84
CA ASN A 165 3.59 6.30 -8.02
C ASN A 165 2.17 6.61 -8.51
N SER A 166 1.97 6.78 -9.80
CA SER A 166 0.66 7.10 -10.39
C SER A 166 -0.34 5.94 -10.29
N ALA A 167 0.13 4.70 -10.14
CA ALA A 167 -0.72 3.55 -9.95
C ALA A 167 -1.29 3.44 -8.50
N LEU A 168 -0.64 4.04 -7.51
CA LEU A 168 -1.06 3.92 -6.11
C LEU A 168 -2.53 4.31 -5.86
N PRO A 169 -3.05 5.44 -6.37
CA PRO A 169 -4.46 5.81 -6.23
C PRO A 169 -5.43 4.83 -6.92
N TRP A 170 -4.95 4.08 -7.93
CA TRP A 170 -5.73 3.10 -8.67
C TRP A 170 -5.80 1.74 -7.96
N ILE A 171 -4.89 1.47 -7.02
CA ILE A 171 -4.85 0.21 -6.27
C ILE A 171 -5.85 0.25 -5.13
N LYS A 172 -5.84 1.32 -4.32
CA LYS A 172 -6.72 1.48 -3.15
C LYS A 172 -6.91 2.96 -2.82
N ARG A 173 -7.97 3.32 -2.07
CA ARG A 173 -8.24 4.71 -1.65
C ARG A 173 -7.07 5.31 -0.85
N GLU A 174 -6.49 4.54 0.06
CA GLU A 174 -5.34 4.92 0.88
C GLU A 174 -4.08 5.17 0.02
N GLY A 175 -4.02 4.59 -1.17
CA GLY A 175 -2.98 4.84 -2.15
C GLY A 175 -2.86 6.31 -2.58
N VAL A 176 -3.92 7.13 -2.42
CA VAL A 176 -3.86 8.58 -2.65
C VAL A 176 -2.89 9.25 -1.66
N ILE A 177 -2.89 8.82 -0.39
CA ILE A 177 -1.98 9.33 0.64
C ILE A 177 -0.54 8.96 0.28
N LEU A 178 -0.31 7.70 -0.07
CA LEU A 178 1.01 7.21 -0.45
C LEU A 178 1.54 7.90 -1.70
N TRP A 179 0.66 8.10 -2.71
CA TRP A 179 0.96 8.85 -3.93
C TRP A 179 1.37 10.30 -3.64
N ALA A 180 0.64 10.98 -2.77
CA ALA A 180 0.93 12.37 -2.42
C ALA A 180 2.29 12.49 -1.71
N VAL A 181 2.56 11.63 -0.71
CA VAL A 181 3.84 11.64 0.03
C VAL A 181 5.02 11.34 -0.90
N ALA A 182 4.92 10.25 -1.67
CA ALA A 182 5.98 9.88 -2.61
C ALA A 182 6.13 10.91 -3.74
N GLY A 183 5.01 11.46 -4.23
CA GLY A 183 4.99 12.52 -5.22
C GLY A 183 5.68 13.80 -4.74
N CYS A 184 5.41 14.26 -3.51
CA CYS A 184 6.08 15.42 -2.93
C CYS A 184 7.59 15.20 -2.81
N CYS A 185 8.02 14.06 -2.28
CA CYS A 185 9.44 13.72 -2.17
C CYS A 185 10.11 13.61 -3.55
N GLY A 186 9.45 12.93 -4.49
CA GLY A 186 9.93 12.76 -5.86
C GLY A 186 9.92 14.05 -6.63
N GLY A 187 8.83 14.84 -6.53
CA GLY A 187 8.70 16.17 -7.15
C GLY A 187 9.82 17.11 -6.72
N TYR A 188 10.15 17.13 -5.43
CA TYR A 188 11.30 17.89 -4.94
C TYR A 188 12.63 17.42 -5.57
N ALA A 189 12.86 16.10 -5.63
CA ALA A 189 14.07 15.54 -6.23
C ALA A 189 14.16 15.82 -7.73
N ILE A 190 13.03 15.73 -8.45
CA ILE A 190 12.92 16.05 -9.89
C ILE A 190 13.15 17.53 -10.11
N TRP A 191 12.51 18.39 -9.34
CA TRP A 191 12.70 19.84 -9.42
C TRP A 191 14.19 20.21 -9.33
N LYS A 192 14.89 19.68 -8.32
CA LYS A 192 16.33 19.95 -8.13
C LYS A 192 17.23 19.46 -9.27
N ARG A 193 16.80 18.47 -10.05
CA ARG A 193 17.61 17.83 -11.10
C ARG A 193 17.21 18.18 -12.52
N ARG A 194 15.93 18.43 -12.76
CA ARG A 194 15.32 18.58 -14.10
C ARG A 194 14.51 19.86 -14.24
N GLY A 195 14.32 20.61 -13.16
CA GLY A 195 13.53 21.82 -13.14
C GLY A 195 12.05 21.62 -12.77
N PHE A 196 11.39 22.74 -12.48
CA PHE A 196 10.03 22.78 -11.94
C PHE A 196 8.98 22.17 -12.87
N ALA A 197 9.08 22.45 -14.20
CA ALA A 197 8.13 21.91 -15.17
C ALA A 197 8.09 20.37 -15.20
N HIS A 198 9.26 19.72 -15.12
CA HIS A 198 9.34 18.26 -15.05
C HIS A 198 8.78 17.71 -13.73
N ALA A 199 9.02 18.42 -12.62
CA ALA A 199 8.43 18.04 -11.34
C ALA A 199 6.90 18.12 -11.39
N LEU A 200 6.34 19.20 -11.93
CA LEU A 200 4.89 19.34 -12.09
C LEU A 200 4.32 18.27 -13.03
N ALA A 201 4.96 18.04 -14.18
CA ALA A 201 4.55 17.03 -15.15
C ALA A 201 4.52 15.60 -14.55
N SER A 202 5.39 15.30 -13.58
CA SER A 202 5.43 13.98 -12.93
C SER A 202 4.18 13.66 -12.12
N PHE A 203 3.37 14.64 -11.72
CA PHE A 203 2.10 14.43 -11.03
C PHE A 203 0.93 14.16 -11.99
N ILE A 204 1.03 14.60 -13.26
CA ILE A 204 -0.09 14.54 -14.21
C ILE A 204 -0.70 13.14 -14.31
N PRO A 205 0.06 12.02 -14.49
CA PRO A 205 -0.55 10.71 -14.63
C PRO A 205 -1.36 10.29 -13.41
N GLY A 206 -0.85 10.54 -12.19
CA GLY A 206 -1.56 10.21 -10.96
C GLY A 206 -2.81 11.08 -10.73
N VAL A 207 -2.74 12.37 -11.10
CA VAL A 207 -3.91 13.25 -11.10
C VAL A 207 -4.96 12.76 -12.09
N CYS A 208 -4.55 12.42 -13.32
CA CYS A 208 -5.46 11.90 -14.35
C CYS A 208 -6.17 10.61 -13.88
N VAL A 209 -5.45 9.68 -13.28
CA VAL A 209 -6.02 8.45 -12.73
C VAL A 209 -7.01 8.76 -11.61
N SER A 210 -6.61 9.55 -10.61
CA SER A 210 -7.45 9.86 -9.45
C SER A 210 -8.69 10.68 -9.83
N LEU A 211 -8.50 11.73 -10.61
CA LEU A 211 -9.59 12.62 -11.02
C LEU A 211 -10.50 11.95 -12.03
N GLY A 212 -9.92 11.23 -13.00
CA GLY A 212 -10.68 10.51 -14.03
C GLY A 212 -11.62 9.49 -13.40
N PHE A 213 -11.14 8.72 -12.43
CA PHE A 213 -11.99 7.75 -11.73
C PHE A 213 -13.08 8.42 -10.87
N ARG A 214 -12.76 9.51 -10.18
CA ARG A 214 -13.76 10.27 -9.41
C ARG A 214 -14.84 10.89 -10.30
N LEU A 215 -14.45 11.44 -11.45
CA LEU A 215 -15.40 11.97 -12.44
C LEU A 215 -16.30 10.86 -13.00
N TYR A 216 -15.72 9.68 -13.28
CA TYR A 216 -16.49 8.51 -13.68
C TYR A 216 -17.49 8.09 -12.60
N LEU A 217 -17.09 7.96 -11.33
CA LEU A 217 -17.98 7.63 -10.24
C LEU A 217 -19.13 8.65 -10.07
N HIS A 218 -18.82 9.93 -10.26
CA HIS A 218 -19.84 10.97 -10.25
C HIS A 218 -20.82 10.84 -11.43
N TYR A 219 -20.32 10.57 -12.63
CA TYR A 219 -21.12 10.35 -13.82
C TYR A 219 -22.07 9.15 -13.70
N VAL A 220 -21.63 8.05 -13.12
CA VAL A 220 -22.44 6.84 -12.91
C VAL A 220 -23.29 6.89 -11.62
N HIS A 221 -23.30 8.00 -10.90
CA HIS A 221 -24.00 8.17 -9.62
C HIS A 221 -23.70 7.07 -8.61
N ALA A 222 -22.39 6.76 -8.43
CA ALA A 222 -21.96 5.66 -7.58
C ALA A 222 -22.49 5.78 -6.15
N SER A 223 -23.11 4.72 -5.67
CA SER A 223 -23.62 4.61 -4.30
C SER A 223 -22.46 4.23 -3.38
N SER A 224 -22.12 5.11 -2.41
CA SER A 224 -21.03 4.87 -1.47
C SER A 224 -21.53 4.72 -0.04
N PRO A 225 -20.93 3.86 0.79
CA PRO A 225 -21.16 3.88 2.22
C PRO A 225 -20.61 5.18 2.83
N VAL A 226 -21.16 5.57 3.97
CA VAL A 226 -20.71 6.77 4.71
C VAL A 226 -19.78 6.31 5.83
N ASP A 227 -18.52 5.98 5.48
CA ASP A 227 -17.51 5.57 6.47
C ASP A 227 -16.87 6.75 7.17
N PHE A 228 -16.91 7.93 6.55
CA PHE A 228 -16.26 9.13 7.05
C PHE A 228 -17.18 10.35 6.96
N VAL A 229 -17.16 11.18 7.99
CA VAL A 229 -17.77 12.52 7.94
C VAL A 229 -16.92 13.41 7.02
N PRO A 230 -17.53 14.48 6.42
CA PRO A 230 -16.77 15.43 5.60
C PRO A 230 -15.59 16.02 6.36
N VAL A 231 -14.43 16.05 5.71
CA VAL A 231 -13.21 16.63 6.27
C VAL A 231 -13.42 18.13 6.47
N SER A 232 -13.41 18.57 7.72
CA SER A 232 -13.55 19.98 8.09
C SER A 232 -12.78 20.27 9.38
N PHE A 233 -12.41 21.54 9.58
CA PHE A 233 -11.75 21.97 10.80
C PHE A 233 -12.66 21.75 12.05
N HIS A 234 -13.96 21.97 11.88
CA HIS A 234 -14.94 21.72 12.93
C HIS A 234 -14.98 20.22 13.33
N ALA A 235 -15.08 19.31 12.36
CA ALA A 235 -15.06 17.88 12.61
C ALA A 235 -13.75 17.42 13.28
N LEU A 236 -12.60 17.98 12.86
CA LEU A 236 -11.31 17.72 13.51
C LEU A 236 -11.33 18.14 14.98
N CYS A 237 -11.72 19.39 15.26
CA CYS A 237 -11.73 19.92 16.62
C CYS A 237 -12.72 19.17 17.53
N SER A 238 -13.89 18.81 17.03
CA SER A 238 -14.91 18.06 17.81
C SER A 238 -14.46 16.64 18.18
N HIS A 239 -13.53 16.05 17.41
CA HIS A 239 -13.04 14.69 17.64
C HIS A 239 -11.59 14.60 18.15
N LEU A 240 -10.94 15.73 18.51
CA LEU A 240 -9.59 15.73 19.07
C LEU A 240 -9.44 14.84 20.31
N GLY A 241 -10.51 14.66 21.08
CA GLY A 241 -10.53 13.72 22.22
C GLY A 241 -10.22 12.27 21.87
N ARG A 242 -10.37 11.88 20.58
CA ARG A 242 -10.02 10.53 20.10
C ARG A 242 -8.50 10.29 20.04
N SER A 243 -7.67 11.32 20.10
CA SER A 243 -6.20 11.22 19.90
C SER A 243 -5.54 10.20 20.81
N ALA A 244 -5.87 10.22 22.11
CA ALA A 244 -5.30 9.28 23.07
C ALA A 244 -5.66 7.82 22.76
N THR A 245 -6.90 7.57 22.35
CA THR A 245 -7.36 6.24 21.94
C THR A 245 -6.67 5.80 20.65
N ILE A 246 -6.59 6.66 19.63
CA ILE A 246 -5.91 6.35 18.36
C ILE A 246 -4.44 5.97 18.61
N LEU A 247 -3.73 6.72 19.45
CA LEU A 247 -2.34 6.41 19.80
C LEU A 247 -2.20 5.13 20.63
N ARG A 248 -3.14 4.87 21.54
CA ARG A 248 -3.19 3.63 22.31
C ARG A 248 -3.38 2.42 21.41
N GLU A 249 -4.35 2.47 20.50
CA GLU A 249 -4.63 1.37 19.57
C GLU A 249 -3.46 1.16 18.59
N LEU A 250 -2.83 2.25 18.10
CA LEU A 250 -1.62 2.14 17.28
C LEU A 250 -0.49 1.44 18.03
N PHE A 251 -0.23 1.85 19.29
CA PHE A 251 0.81 1.20 20.10
C PHE A 251 0.46 -0.26 20.40
N TYR A 252 -0.79 -0.52 20.77
CA TYR A 252 -1.29 -1.87 21.04
C TYR A 252 -1.10 -2.77 19.82
N GLU A 253 -1.62 -2.37 18.63
CA GLU A 253 -1.48 -3.17 17.41
C GLU A 253 -0.02 -3.36 17.02
N ALA A 254 0.80 -2.31 17.03
CA ALA A 254 2.22 -2.41 16.68
C ALA A 254 3.03 -3.30 17.64
N SER A 255 2.58 -3.47 18.88
CA SER A 255 3.21 -4.30 19.90
C SER A 255 2.70 -5.74 19.95
N ARG A 256 1.69 -6.10 19.15
CA ARG A 256 1.14 -7.46 19.09
C ARG A 256 2.15 -8.46 18.55
N MET A 257 2.66 -9.30 19.44
CA MET A 257 3.68 -10.30 19.09
C MET A 257 3.14 -11.37 18.14
N ASP A 258 1.86 -11.72 18.24
CA ASP A 258 1.14 -12.66 17.36
C ASP A 258 0.95 -12.12 15.95
N HIS A 259 0.92 -10.77 15.76
CA HIS A 259 0.81 -10.11 14.47
C HIS A 259 2.18 -9.75 13.86
N TRP A 260 3.04 -9.12 14.65
CA TRP A 260 4.22 -8.42 14.16
C TRP A 260 5.53 -8.93 14.75
N SER A 261 5.49 -9.86 15.70
CA SER A 261 6.66 -10.20 16.51
C SER A 261 7.30 -8.92 17.08
N VAL A 262 8.60 -8.75 16.95
CA VAL A 262 9.33 -7.52 17.36
C VAL A 262 9.54 -6.51 16.23
N PHE A 263 8.88 -6.71 15.09
CA PHE A 263 9.19 -5.99 13.84
C PHE A 263 9.10 -4.48 13.96
N TRP A 264 8.00 -3.94 14.49
CA TRP A 264 7.82 -2.49 14.59
C TRP A 264 8.77 -1.85 15.59
N PHE A 265 9.13 -2.53 16.67
CA PHE A 265 10.16 -2.06 17.61
C PHE A 265 11.53 -1.93 16.93
N ILE A 266 11.92 -2.94 16.14
CA ILE A 266 13.17 -2.91 15.36
C ILE A 266 13.12 -1.80 14.30
N THR A 267 11.97 -1.56 13.67
CA THR A 267 11.79 -0.48 12.68
C THR A 267 11.98 0.89 13.32
N VAL A 268 11.35 1.14 14.47
CA VAL A 268 11.48 2.41 15.22
C VAL A 268 12.93 2.60 15.67
N LEU A 269 13.55 1.58 16.24
CA LEU A 269 14.96 1.63 16.61
C LEU A 269 15.86 1.91 15.40
N GLY A 270 15.57 1.28 14.25
CA GLY A 270 16.26 1.53 12.99
C GLY A 270 16.16 2.99 12.54
N LEU A 271 14.98 3.60 12.63
CA LEU A 271 14.79 5.02 12.34
C LEU A 271 15.62 5.92 13.27
N PHE A 272 15.60 5.67 14.57
CA PHE A 272 16.43 6.40 15.53
C PHE A 272 17.93 6.25 15.20
N CYS A 273 18.39 5.04 14.91
CA CYS A 273 19.78 4.79 14.52
C CYS A 273 20.18 5.56 13.25
N LEU A 274 19.29 5.64 12.25
CA LEU A 274 19.53 6.40 11.02
C LEU A 274 19.63 7.90 11.28
N LEU A 275 18.73 8.45 12.08
CA LEU A 275 18.74 9.87 12.47
C LEU A 275 19.98 10.21 13.26
N ALA A 276 20.34 9.41 14.28
CA ALA A 276 21.52 9.61 15.11
C ALA A 276 22.85 9.52 14.33
N ARG A 277 22.90 8.73 13.25
CA ARG A 277 24.10 8.57 12.43
C ARG A 277 24.37 9.70 11.42
N ASN A 278 23.55 10.75 11.45
CA ASN A 278 23.66 11.95 10.59
C ASN A 278 23.69 11.63 9.07
N ARG A 279 23.07 10.54 8.65
CA ARG A 279 22.88 10.17 7.23
C ARG A 279 21.61 10.87 6.70
N VAL A 280 21.59 12.20 6.82
CA VAL A 280 20.43 13.07 6.73
C VAL A 280 19.60 12.86 5.44
N ARG A 281 20.25 12.60 4.31
CA ARG A 281 19.55 12.58 3.03
C ARG A 281 18.61 11.39 2.86
N TYR A 282 19.08 10.16 3.15
CA TYR A 282 18.25 8.95 3.01
C TYR A 282 17.40 8.69 4.24
N ALA A 283 17.93 9.01 5.43
CA ALA A 283 17.18 8.91 6.67
C ALA A 283 15.91 9.77 6.66
N GLY A 284 16.04 11.05 6.24
CA GLY A 284 14.89 11.95 6.14
C GLY A 284 13.84 11.45 5.14
N MET A 285 14.25 10.90 3.99
CA MET A 285 13.31 10.36 3.00
C MET A 285 12.63 9.09 3.50
N LEU A 286 13.38 8.15 4.10
CA LEU A 286 12.81 6.94 4.71
C LEU A 286 11.84 7.31 5.84
N PHE A 287 12.20 8.31 6.67
CA PHE A 287 11.31 8.83 7.70
C PHE A 287 10.02 9.40 7.09
N MET A 288 10.12 10.23 6.05
CA MET A 288 8.93 10.78 5.36
C MET A 288 8.03 9.69 4.77
N PHE A 289 8.62 8.66 4.15
CA PHE A 289 7.87 7.54 3.59
C PHE A 289 7.23 6.62 4.65
N MET A 290 7.66 6.69 5.90
CA MET A 290 7.08 5.90 6.99
C MET A 290 6.16 6.74 7.88
N ALA A 291 6.69 7.84 8.43
CA ALA A 291 5.99 8.59 9.46
C ALA A 291 4.81 9.39 8.91
N VAL A 292 4.97 10.02 7.73
CA VAL A 292 3.89 10.86 7.18
C VAL A 292 2.66 10.05 6.79
N PRO A 293 2.78 8.93 6.03
CA PRO A 293 1.62 8.08 5.79
C PRO A 293 0.98 7.55 7.07
N LEU A 294 1.77 7.11 8.06
CA LEU A 294 1.25 6.61 9.33
C LEU A 294 0.43 7.68 10.05
N VAL A 295 0.95 8.92 10.14
CA VAL A 295 0.22 10.04 10.75
C VAL A 295 -1.05 10.35 9.99
N LEU A 296 -1.00 10.38 8.66
CA LEU A 296 -2.17 10.64 7.81
C LEU A 296 -3.21 9.52 7.94
N TYR A 297 -2.80 8.26 8.00
CA TYR A 297 -3.69 7.13 8.26
C TYR A 297 -4.38 7.24 9.62
N CYS A 298 -3.61 7.49 10.67
CA CYS A 298 -4.18 7.70 12.02
C CYS A 298 -5.13 8.92 12.04
N SER A 299 -4.84 9.97 11.27
CA SER A 299 -5.69 11.17 11.22
C SER A 299 -7.07 10.91 10.60
N THR A 300 -7.22 9.88 9.76
CA THR A 300 -8.54 9.53 9.18
C THR A 300 -9.56 9.14 10.24
N TYR A 301 -9.13 8.58 11.37
CA TYR A 301 -10.03 8.17 12.46
C TYR A 301 -10.69 9.34 13.20
N PHE A 302 -10.14 10.55 13.09
CA PHE A 302 -10.86 11.75 13.54
C PHE A 302 -12.16 11.99 12.76
N PHE A 303 -12.20 11.49 11.54
CA PHE A 303 -13.33 11.66 10.63
C PHE A 303 -14.19 10.38 10.50
N SER A 304 -13.94 9.34 11.31
CA SER A 304 -14.75 8.12 11.28
C SER A 304 -16.21 8.44 11.60
N ALA A 305 -17.11 7.98 10.71
CA ALA A 305 -18.57 8.04 10.87
C ALA A 305 -19.14 6.75 11.49
N TRP A 306 -18.31 5.77 11.80
CA TRP A 306 -18.76 4.53 12.42
C TRP A 306 -19.33 4.80 13.82
N PRO A 307 -20.40 4.13 14.22
CA PRO A 307 -20.96 4.27 15.57
C PRO A 307 -19.93 3.98 16.66
N ASP A 308 -19.13 2.93 16.47
CA ASP A 308 -17.93 2.66 17.24
C ASP A 308 -16.69 2.90 16.39
N TYR A 309 -16.00 4.02 16.61
CA TYR A 309 -14.77 4.35 15.93
C TYR A 309 -13.58 3.49 16.36
N ILE A 310 -13.64 2.81 17.51
CA ILE A 310 -12.62 1.87 17.98
C ILE A 310 -12.67 0.62 17.11
N GLU A 311 -13.83 0.07 16.87
CA GLU A 311 -14.01 -1.05 15.93
C GLU A 311 -13.47 -0.71 14.53
N HIS A 312 -13.68 0.53 14.07
CA HIS A 312 -13.09 0.99 12.80
C HIS A 312 -11.55 0.98 12.85
N ILE A 313 -10.93 1.41 13.96
CA ILE A 313 -9.47 1.34 14.14
C ILE A 313 -9.01 -0.12 14.13
N GLU A 314 -9.60 -0.97 14.95
CA GLU A 314 -9.21 -2.38 15.11
C GLU A 314 -9.31 -3.17 13.80
N SER A 315 -10.32 -2.89 12.99
CA SER A 315 -10.54 -3.59 11.70
C SER A 315 -9.61 -3.11 10.59
N SER A 316 -9.17 -1.85 10.60
CA SER A 316 -8.42 -1.24 9.50
C SER A 316 -6.94 -1.02 9.79
N LEU A 317 -6.55 -0.71 11.03
CA LEU A 317 -5.17 -0.37 11.40
C LEU A 317 -4.14 -1.47 11.09
N PRO A 318 -4.40 -2.78 11.36
CA PRO A 318 -3.47 -3.84 10.97
C PRO A 318 -3.18 -3.83 9.46
N ARG A 319 -4.19 -3.57 8.64
CA ARG A 319 -4.09 -3.51 7.18
C ARG A 319 -3.28 -2.30 6.72
N LEU A 320 -3.46 -1.14 7.35
CA LEU A 320 -2.66 0.07 7.08
C LEU A 320 -1.18 -0.17 7.39
N LEU A 321 -0.88 -0.90 8.46
CA LEU A 321 0.48 -1.30 8.79
C LEU A 321 1.06 -2.29 7.77
N VAL A 322 0.27 -3.23 7.23
CA VAL A 322 0.69 -4.13 6.13
C VAL A 322 1.13 -3.33 4.90
N GLN A 323 0.47 -2.21 4.59
CA GLN A 323 0.84 -1.36 3.44
C GLN A 323 2.22 -0.69 3.62
N LEU A 324 2.61 -0.38 4.85
CA LEU A 324 3.91 0.22 5.16
C LEU A 324 5.01 -0.82 5.43
N TYR A 325 4.63 -2.05 5.73
CA TYR A 325 5.52 -3.14 6.11
C TYR A 325 6.68 -3.38 5.13
N PRO A 326 6.48 -3.45 3.78
CA PRO A 326 7.58 -3.64 2.85
C PRO A 326 8.59 -2.49 2.88
N THR A 327 8.14 -1.26 3.06
CA THR A 327 8.99 -0.06 3.14
C THR A 327 9.78 -0.01 4.44
N ALA A 328 9.21 -0.48 5.54
CA ALA A 328 9.88 -0.56 6.85
C ALA A 328 11.12 -1.47 6.82
N TRP A 329 11.12 -2.52 6.00
CA TRP A 329 12.31 -3.35 5.79
C TRP A 329 13.50 -2.60 5.19
N LEU A 330 13.26 -1.56 4.36
CA LEU A 330 14.35 -0.71 3.88
C LEU A 330 14.93 0.17 4.98
N VAL A 331 14.12 0.58 5.95
CA VAL A 331 14.61 1.27 7.17
C VAL A 331 15.57 0.36 7.92
N ILE A 332 15.16 -0.88 8.18
CA ILE A 332 15.99 -1.87 8.88
C ILE A 332 17.28 -2.14 8.10
N ALA A 333 17.16 -2.38 6.78
CA ALA A 333 18.32 -2.59 5.91
C ALA A 333 19.32 -1.43 5.97
N ALA A 334 18.84 -0.19 5.90
CA ALA A 334 19.67 1.00 5.98
C ALA A 334 20.32 1.17 7.35
N ALA A 335 19.61 0.81 8.44
CA ALA A 335 20.12 0.93 9.81
C ALA A 335 21.27 -0.04 10.11
N ILE A 336 21.21 -1.28 9.57
CA ILE A 336 22.25 -2.30 9.78
C ILE A 336 23.41 -2.17 8.79
N ALA A 337 23.31 -1.31 7.77
CA ALA A 337 24.37 -1.14 6.77
C ALA A 337 25.64 -0.56 7.42
N PRO A 338 26.84 -1.06 7.05
CA PRO A 338 28.12 -0.52 7.52
C PRO A 338 28.30 0.96 7.17
N ARG A 339 29.10 1.67 8.00
CA ARG A 339 29.30 3.13 7.87
C ARG A 339 30.00 3.55 6.56
N ASP A 340 30.80 2.68 5.98
CA ASP A 340 31.79 3.04 4.96
C ASP A 340 31.22 3.22 3.53
N ARG A 341 29.93 2.95 3.31
CA ARG A 341 29.28 3.05 1.97
C ARG A 341 27.81 3.42 2.05
N ALA A 342 27.48 4.52 2.68
CA ALA A 342 26.21 5.18 2.37
C ALA A 342 26.49 6.23 1.28
N VAL A 343 26.39 5.78 0.05
CA VAL A 343 26.54 6.61 -1.17
C VAL A 343 25.35 7.57 -1.30
#